data_9d1489122a94236d99e589ca2e11493f
#
_entry.id   9d1489122a94236d99e589ca2e11493f
#
_cell.length_a   1.000
_cell.length_b   1.000
_cell.length_c   1.000
_cell.angle_alpha   90.00
_cell.angle_beta   90.00
_cell.angle_gamma   90.00
#
_symmetry.space_group_name_H-M   'P 1'
#
loop_
_entity.id
_entity.type
_entity.pdbx_description
1 polymer ?
#
loop_
_entity_poly.entity_id
_entity_poly.type
_entity_poly.pdbx_seq_one_letter_code
_entity_poly.pdbx_strand_id
1 'polypeptide(L)'
;MKRLASTAMFLALAMTAAGAQESQSGSSAQVLSAPPANSVTVTHWYKQNVYDPSDNKIGEIMDVLVDREGKATGLVIGVGGFLGAGEKDVIVPFNAVRATTKDNNKWYLVMNSTKDALKNAKGFKYDRTSMTWMPEDAPATTGAPNTNPPPRNR
;
A
#
# COMPACT_ATOMS: atom_id res chain seq x y z
N MET A 1 -20.73 -82.11 12.35
CA MET A 1 -20.20 -82.88 11.22
C MET A 1 -19.64 -81.89 10.21
N LYS A 2 -18.28 -81.88 10.14
CA LYS A 2 -17.51 -82.02 8.89
C LYS A 2 -17.86 -80.94 7.83
N ARG A 3 -16.98 -80.16 7.20
CA ARG A 3 -15.52 -80.22 6.90
C ARG A 3 -15.07 -78.83 6.47
N LEU A 4 -14.00 -78.30 6.88
CA LEU A 4 -12.72 -77.99 6.19
C LEU A 4 -12.74 -77.95 4.65
N ALA A 5 -12.28 -76.81 4.13
CA ALA A 5 -11.34 -76.58 3.03
C ALA A 5 -11.06 -75.09 2.91
N SER A 6 -10.02 -74.58 3.34
CA SER A 6 -8.67 -74.30 2.86
C SER A 6 -8.55 -74.09 1.34
N THR A 7 -8.18 -72.90 0.89
CA THR A 7 -7.24 -72.67 -0.22
C THR A 7 -6.92 -71.18 -0.40
N ALA A 8 -5.63 -70.84 -0.08
CA ALA A 8 -4.65 -70.06 -0.85
C ALA A 8 -5.06 -68.66 -1.36
N MET A 9 -4.53 -67.59 -0.74
CA MET A 9 -3.26 -66.95 -1.09
C MET A 9 -3.10 -66.56 -2.57
N PHE A 10 -3.36 -65.28 -2.84
CA PHE A 10 -2.56 -64.55 -3.83
C PHE A 10 -2.40 -63.09 -3.40
N LEU A 11 -1.15 -62.78 -3.04
CA LEU A 11 -0.61 -61.48 -2.74
C LEU A 11 -0.37 -60.75 -4.07
N ALA A 12 -1.12 -59.71 -4.37
CA ALA A 12 -0.83 -58.80 -5.46
C ALA A 12 -0.62 -57.40 -4.86
N LEU A 13 0.64 -57.08 -4.66
CA LEU A 13 1.14 -55.77 -4.28
C LEU A 13 1.07 -54.88 -5.52
N ALA A 14 -0.01 -54.12 -5.67
CA ALA A 14 -0.12 -53.03 -6.65
C ALA A 14 0.35 -51.75 -5.99
N MET A 15 1.62 -51.38 -6.21
CA MET A 15 2.12 -50.02 -5.99
C MET A 15 1.45 -49.07 -6.97
N THR A 16 0.44 -48.38 -6.55
CA THR A 16 -0.06 -47.19 -7.23
C THR A 16 0.83 -46.02 -6.80
N ALA A 17 1.76 -45.62 -7.67
CA ALA A 17 2.44 -44.34 -7.57
C ALA A 17 1.39 -43.24 -7.75
N ALA A 18 0.95 -42.65 -6.63
CA ALA A 18 0.17 -41.43 -6.64
C ALA A 18 1.12 -40.29 -7.08
N GLY A 19 1.13 -39.99 -8.38
CA GLY A 19 1.72 -38.78 -8.89
C GLY A 19 0.97 -37.60 -8.26
N ALA A 20 1.66 -36.92 -7.33
CA ALA A 20 1.21 -35.62 -6.87
C ALA A 20 1.28 -34.66 -8.07
N GLN A 21 0.14 -34.44 -8.71
CA GLN A 21 -0.05 -33.38 -9.67
C GLN A 21 -0.11 -32.09 -8.85
N GLU A 22 1.02 -31.40 -8.74
CA GLU A 22 1.05 -30.01 -8.31
C GLU A 22 0.20 -29.22 -9.29
N SER A 23 -1.03 -28.96 -8.90
CA SER A 23 -1.88 -27.97 -9.56
C SER A 23 -1.20 -26.62 -9.39
N GLN A 24 -0.39 -26.20 -10.35
CA GLN A 24 -0.03 -24.82 -10.54
C GLN A 24 -1.33 -24.05 -10.82
N SER A 25 -1.98 -23.59 -9.76
CA SER A 25 -2.99 -22.54 -9.84
C SER A 25 -2.28 -21.30 -10.35
N GLY A 26 -2.13 -21.18 -11.65
CA GLY A 26 -1.85 -19.92 -12.30
C GLY A 26 -2.95 -18.95 -11.88
N SER A 27 -2.62 -18.05 -10.95
CA SER A 27 -3.52 -16.95 -10.57
C SER A 27 -3.72 -16.08 -11.81
N SER A 28 -4.74 -16.42 -12.60
CA SER A 28 -5.22 -15.52 -13.63
C SER A 28 -5.69 -14.24 -12.93
N ALA A 29 -5.12 -13.08 -13.30
CA ALA A 29 -5.53 -11.80 -12.77
C ALA A 29 -7.05 -11.66 -12.93
N GLN A 30 -7.75 -11.64 -11.80
CA GLN A 30 -9.21 -11.52 -11.80
C GLN A 30 -9.59 -10.07 -12.05
N VAL A 31 -10.28 -9.82 -13.15
CA VAL A 31 -10.87 -8.51 -13.42
C VAL A 31 -12.14 -8.36 -12.60
N LEU A 32 -12.21 -7.27 -11.83
CA LEU A 32 -13.40 -6.97 -11.02
C LEU A 32 -14.51 -6.43 -11.90
N SER A 33 -15.73 -6.92 -11.71
CA SER A 33 -16.93 -6.43 -12.40
C SER A 33 -17.47 -5.11 -11.82
N ALA A 34 -17.07 -4.76 -10.60
CA ALA A 34 -17.43 -3.52 -9.93
C ALA A 34 -16.33 -3.11 -8.94
N PRO A 35 -16.21 -1.80 -8.60
CA PRO A 35 -15.34 -1.36 -7.53
C PRO A 35 -15.73 -2.01 -6.19
N PRO A 36 -14.77 -2.34 -5.31
CA PRO A 36 -15.09 -2.80 -3.96
C PRO A 36 -15.94 -1.79 -3.21
N ALA A 37 -16.89 -2.27 -2.41
CA ALA A 37 -17.71 -1.40 -1.58
C ALA A 37 -16.85 -0.51 -0.66
N ASN A 38 -17.23 0.75 -0.51
CA ASN A 38 -16.52 1.75 0.30
C ASN A 38 -15.10 2.09 -0.18
N SER A 39 -14.74 1.69 -1.40
CA SER A 39 -13.47 2.12 -1.99
C SER A 39 -13.58 3.55 -2.52
N VAL A 40 -12.45 4.25 -2.48
CA VAL A 40 -12.30 5.58 -3.04
C VAL A 40 -11.05 5.62 -3.90
N THR A 41 -11.04 6.50 -4.88
CA THR A 41 -9.88 6.65 -5.75
C THR A 41 -8.78 7.47 -5.07
N VAL A 42 -7.52 7.12 -5.31
CA VAL A 42 -6.37 7.91 -4.85
C VAL A 42 -6.43 9.33 -5.41
N THR A 43 -6.93 9.48 -6.64
CA THR A 43 -7.15 10.79 -7.27
C THR A 43 -8.10 11.68 -6.47
N HIS A 44 -9.02 11.09 -5.71
CA HIS A 44 -9.94 11.84 -4.86
C HIS A 44 -9.27 12.37 -3.59
N TRP A 45 -8.16 11.77 -3.16
CA TRP A 45 -7.35 12.26 -2.03
C TRP A 45 -6.36 13.33 -2.46
N TYR A 46 -5.79 13.19 -3.64
CA TYR A 46 -4.79 14.11 -4.17
C TYR A 46 -5.33 15.53 -4.29
N LYS A 47 -4.61 16.51 -3.78
CA LYS A 47 -4.97 17.93 -3.75
C LYS A 47 -6.19 18.25 -2.88
N GLN A 48 -6.62 17.35 -2.01
CA GLN A 48 -7.65 17.66 -1.02
C GLN A 48 -7.07 18.37 0.19
N ASN A 49 -7.83 19.33 0.69
CA ASN A 49 -7.48 20.03 1.92
C ASN A 49 -7.67 19.11 3.13
N VAL A 50 -6.73 19.20 4.08
CA VAL A 50 -6.82 18.56 5.40
C VAL A 50 -7.11 19.63 6.43
N TYR A 51 -8.05 19.33 7.32
CA TYR A 51 -8.52 20.24 8.36
C TYR A 51 -8.25 19.66 9.75
N ASP A 52 -8.14 20.55 10.73
CA ASP A 52 -8.17 20.15 12.14
C ASP A 52 -9.63 19.93 12.62
N PRO A 53 -9.84 19.42 13.85
CA PRO A 53 -11.19 19.24 14.39
C PRO A 53 -12.00 20.55 14.57
N SER A 54 -11.35 21.71 14.49
CA SER A 54 -11.95 23.04 14.59
C SER A 54 -12.21 23.67 13.22
N ASP A 55 -12.16 22.87 12.13
CA ASP A 55 -12.38 23.29 10.74
C ASP A 55 -11.32 24.26 10.18
N ASN A 56 -10.14 24.38 10.80
CA ASN A 56 -9.06 25.15 10.21
C ASN A 56 -8.30 24.30 9.18
N LYS A 57 -8.03 24.83 8.00
CA LYS A 57 -7.15 24.17 7.02
C LYS A 57 -5.73 24.11 7.57
N ILE A 58 -5.20 22.89 7.73
CA ILE A 58 -3.85 22.65 8.23
C ILE A 58 -2.87 22.24 7.14
N GLY A 59 -3.36 21.75 6.00
CA GLY A 59 -2.52 21.35 4.88
C GLY A 59 -3.34 20.87 3.67
N GLU A 60 -2.64 20.26 2.72
CA GLU A 60 -3.20 19.68 1.50
C GLU A 60 -2.50 18.37 1.19
N ILE A 61 -3.22 17.35 0.72
CA ILE A 61 -2.61 16.06 0.33
C ILE A 61 -1.80 16.24 -0.95
N MET A 62 -0.51 16.02 -0.87
CA MET A 62 0.42 16.11 -1.98
C MET A 62 0.71 14.75 -2.62
N ASP A 63 0.66 13.66 -1.84
CA ASP A 63 0.91 12.32 -2.33
C ASP A 63 0.35 11.25 -1.39
N VAL A 64 0.20 10.03 -1.90
CA VAL A 64 -0.19 8.83 -1.14
C VAL A 64 0.91 7.79 -1.26
N LEU A 65 1.51 7.43 -0.15
CA LEU A 65 2.56 6.42 -0.09
C LEU A 65 1.94 5.02 0.00
N VAL A 66 2.38 4.14 -0.89
CA VAL A 66 1.97 2.73 -0.91
C VAL A 66 3.20 1.83 -0.73
N ASP A 67 3.04 0.72 -0.04
CA ASP A 67 4.08 -0.30 0.09
C ASP A 67 4.12 -1.21 -1.15
N ARG A 68 5.03 -2.20 -1.12
CA ARG A 68 5.20 -3.16 -2.23
C ARG A 68 3.99 -4.07 -2.42
N GLU A 69 3.20 -4.25 -1.39
CA GLU A 69 1.95 -5.02 -1.38
C GLU A 69 0.76 -4.21 -1.90
N GLY A 70 0.97 -2.92 -2.23
CA GLY A 70 -0.06 -2.00 -2.73
C GLY A 70 -0.95 -1.39 -1.64
N LYS A 71 -0.56 -1.52 -0.36
CA LYS A 71 -1.30 -0.94 0.77
C LYS A 71 -0.89 0.50 0.98
N ALA A 72 -1.85 1.40 1.16
CA ALA A 72 -1.59 2.78 1.56
C ALA A 72 -1.02 2.83 2.99
N THR A 73 0.18 3.37 3.13
CA THR A 73 0.94 3.42 4.39
C THR A 73 1.09 4.83 4.95
N GLY A 74 1.13 5.84 4.07
CA GLY A 74 1.33 7.22 4.48
C GLY A 74 0.69 8.22 3.53
N LEU A 75 0.60 9.44 4.00
CA LEU A 75 0.18 10.62 3.25
C LEU A 75 1.27 11.66 3.34
N VAL A 76 1.59 12.28 2.22
CA VAL A 76 2.40 13.48 2.19
C VAL A 76 1.45 14.68 2.25
N ILE A 77 1.67 15.54 3.22
CA ILE A 77 0.85 16.73 3.45
C ILE A 77 1.72 17.96 3.27
N GLY A 78 1.38 18.81 2.31
CA GLY A 78 1.95 20.13 2.13
C GLY A 78 1.37 21.11 3.14
N VAL A 79 2.22 21.76 3.92
CA VAL A 79 1.83 22.61 5.03
C VAL A 79 2.40 24.02 4.87
N GLY A 80 1.54 25.00 4.86
CA GLY A 80 1.96 26.39 4.70
C GLY A 80 2.15 26.78 3.25
N GLY A 81 2.97 27.80 3.02
CA GLY A 81 3.20 28.35 1.69
C GLY A 81 2.02 29.15 1.13
N PHE A 82 2.34 29.95 0.13
CA PHE A 82 1.36 30.61 -0.72
C PHE A 82 1.71 30.28 -2.16
N LEU A 83 0.81 29.64 -2.89
CA LEU A 83 1.01 29.16 -4.27
C LEU A 83 2.27 28.27 -4.42
N GLY A 84 2.52 27.39 -3.46
CA GLY A 84 3.67 26.46 -3.46
C GLY A 84 5.02 27.07 -3.01
N ALA A 85 5.07 28.37 -2.70
CA ALA A 85 6.28 28.99 -2.16
C ALA A 85 6.29 28.91 -0.63
N GLY A 86 7.36 28.34 -0.03
CA GLY A 86 7.49 28.14 1.41
C GLY A 86 6.58 27.05 1.98
N GLU A 87 6.11 26.14 1.14
CA GLU A 87 5.42 24.92 1.56
C GLU A 87 6.40 23.91 2.12
N LYS A 88 6.03 23.27 3.22
CA LYS A 88 6.79 22.18 3.84
C LYS A 88 6.01 20.90 3.73
N ASP A 89 6.60 19.90 3.10
CA ASP A 89 5.99 18.58 3.02
C ASP A 89 6.32 17.75 4.26
N VAL A 90 5.30 17.18 4.87
CA VAL A 90 5.43 16.26 6.02
C VAL A 90 4.75 14.94 5.69
N ILE A 91 5.27 13.85 6.24
CA ILE A 91 4.68 12.52 6.05
C ILE A 91 4.01 12.08 7.33
N VAL A 92 2.75 11.67 7.21
CA VAL A 92 1.95 11.13 8.32
C VAL A 92 1.45 9.73 7.99
N PRO A 93 1.16 8.88 8.98
CA PRO A 93 0.51 7.60 8.73
C PRO A 93 -0.82 7.78 7.97
N PHE A 94 -1.14 6.90 7.03
CA PHE A 94 -2.37 6.99 6.24
C PHE A 94 -3.63 7.09 7.11
N ASN A 95 -3.68 6.33 8.20
CA ASN A 95 -4.80 6.30 9.15
C ASN A 95 -4.87 7.52 10.10
N ALA A 96 -3.89 8.41 10.07
CA ALA A 96 -3.94 9.66 10.84
C ALA A 96 -4.96 10.66 10.28
N VAL A 97 -5.30 10.53 8.99
CA VAL A 97 -6.31 11.34 8.32
C VAL A 97 -7.58 10.52 8.13
N ARG A 98 -8.68 11.06 8.61
CA ARG A 98 -10.01 10.46 8.46
C ARG A 98 -10.79 11.17 7.39
N ALA A 99 -11.35 10.39 6.46
CA ALA A 99 -12.33 10.90 5.51
C ALA A 99 -13.72 10.90 6.15
N THR A 100 -14.40 12.02 6.06
CA THR A 100 -15.80 12.18 6.44
C THR A 100 -16.53 12.94 5.34
N THR A 101 -17.84 13.00 5.41
CA THR A 101 -18.64 13.80 4.49
C THR A 101 -19.24 14.97 5.24
N LYS A 102 -19.17 16.14 4.62
CA LYS A 102 -19.75 17.40 5.13
C LYS A 102 -20.48 18.06 3.97
N ASP A 103 -21.52 18.81 4.22
CA ASP A 103 -22.25 19.63 3.25
C ASP A 103 -22.44 18.99 1.86
N ASN A 104 -23.59 18.36 1.61
CA ASN A 104 -23.93 17.75 0.32
C ASN A 104 -22.98 16.63 -0.14
N ASN A 105 -22.56 15.75 0.77
CA ASN A 105 -21.65 14.62 0.47
C ASN A 105 -20.26 15.01 -0.02
N LYS A 106 -19.82 16.24 0.21
CA LYS A 106 -18.41 16.59 -0.04
C LYS A 106 -17.50 15.87 0.93
N TRP A 107 -16.47 15.26 0.37
CA TRP A 107 -15.37 14.66 1.14
C TRP A 107 -14.65 15.73 1.93
N TYR A 108 -14.42 15.42 3.20
CA TYR A 108 -13.78 16.28 4.16
C TYR A 108 -12.75 15.47 4.93
N LEU A 109 -11.48 15.85 4.81
CA LEU A 109 -10.38 15.14 5.43
C LEU A 109 -10.01 15.83 6.75
N VAL A 110 -10.07 15.08 7.84
CA VAL A 110 -9.78 15.61 9.19
C VAL A 110 -8.63 14.86 9.81
N MET A 111 -7.69 15.59 10.40
CA MET A 111 -6.57 15.08 11.16
C MET A 111 -6.52 15.76 12.53
N ASN A 112 -6.32 14.97 13.58
CA ASN A 112 -6.16 15.53 14.93
C ASN A 112 -4.73 16.08 15.12
N SER A 113 -4.48 17.23 14.52
CA SER A 113 -3.21 17.96 14.60
C SER A 113 -3.46 19.46 14.37
N THR A 114 -2.42 20.25 14.55
CA THR A 114 -2.44 21.68 14.23
C THR A 114 -1.48 22.01 13.10
N LYS A 115 -1.74 23.12 12.40
CA LYS A 115 -0.83 23.60 11.36
C LYS A 115 0.58 23.85 11.88
N ASP A 116 0.73 24.36 13.10
CA ASP A 116 2.02 24.65 13.69
C ASP A 116 2.75 23.37 14.12
N ALA A 117 2.05 22.38 14.64
CA ALA A 117 2.64 21.06 14.90
C ALA A 117 3.21 20.43 13.63
N LEU A 118 2.47 20.50 12.53
CA LEU A 118 2.95 19.99 11.23
C LEU A 118 4.13 20.81 10.69
N LYS A 119 4.12 22.13 10.81
CA LYS A 119 5.27 22.99 10.44
C LYS A 119 6.54 22.66 11.21
N ASN A 120 6.40 22.28 12.47
CA ASN A 120 7.54 21.92 13.33
C ASN A 120 7.97 20.45 13.18
N ALA A 121 7.20 19.62 12.48
CA ALA A 121 7.56 18.24 12.21
C ALA A 121 8.72 18.14 11.22
N LYS A 122 9.29 16.94 11.06
CA LYS A 122 10.33 16.67 10.08
C LYS A 122 9.82 16.90 8.67
N GLY A 123 10.54 17.69 7.87
CA GLY A 123 10.24 17.96 6.47
C GLY A 123 10.79 16.86 5.55
N PHE A 124 10.13 16.72 4.40
CA PHE A 124 10.51 15.80 3.34
C PHE A 124 10.52 16.52 2.00
N LYS A 125 11.30 16.02 1.07
CA LYS A 125 11.37 16.48 -0.32
C LYS A 125 11.31 15.28 -1.26
N TYR A 126 10.66 15.44 -2.40
CA TYR A 126 10.65 14.40 -3.42
C TYR A 126 11.98 14.36 -4.16
N ASP A 127 12.68 13.23 -4.11
CA ASP A 127 13.89 12.99 -4.89
C ASP A 127 13.53 12.31 -6.21
N ARG A 128 13.71 13.02 -7.30
CA ARG A 128 13.42 12.53 -8.66
C ARG A 128 14.36 11.43 -9.12
N THR A 129 15.55 11.32 -8.52
CA THR A 129 16.55 10.31 -8.89
C THR A 129 16.17 8.94 -8.33
N SER A 130 15.82 8.90 -7.05
CA SER A 130 15.35 7.67 -6.36
C SER A 130 13.83 7.47 -6.49
N MET A 131 13.12 8.45 -7.07
CA MET A 131 11.65 8.45 -7.21
C MET A 131 10.92 8.19 -5.89
N THR A 132 11.41 8.80 -4.81
CA THR A 132 10.84 8.65 -3.47
C THR A 132 10.94 9.93 -2.65
N TRP A 133 10.21 9.98 -1.56
CA TRP A 133 10.28 11.05 -0.58
C TRP A 133 11.44 10.82 0.39
N MET A 134 12.34 11.77 0.49
CA MET A 134 13.52 11.74 1.37
C MET A 134 13.38 12.81 2.45
N PRO A 135 13.93 12.58 3.64
CA PRO A 135 14.07 13.65 4.63
C PRO A 135 14.74 14.87 4.01
N GLU A 136 14.25 16.07 4.34
CA GLU A 136 14.76 17.32 3.77
C GLU A 136 16.25 17.56 4.11
N ASP A 137 16.68 17.06 5.28
CA ASP A 137 18.05 17.08 5.78
C ASP A 137 18.93 15.93 5.26
N ALA A 138 18.36 14.98 4.50
CA ALA A 138 19.15 13.89 3.92
C ALA A 138 20.10 14.42 2.85
N PRO A 139 21.37 13.94 2.79
CA PRO A 139 22.27 14.27 1.69
C PRO A 139 21.62 13.86 0.37
N ALA A 140 21.75 14.71 -0.65
CA ALA A 140 21.26 14.39 -1.99
C ALA A 140 21.89 13.07 -2.43
N THR A 141 21.03 12.11 -2.83
CA THR A 141 21.51 10.84 -3.38
C THR A 141 22.18 11.16 -4.72
N THR A 142 23.51 11.28 -4.70
CA THR A 142 24.29 11.30 -5.94
C THR A 142 24.07 9.95 -6.59
N GLY A 143 23.21 9.91 -7.59
CA GLY A 143 22.76 8.69 -8.24
C GLY A 143 23.92 7.92 -8.84
N ALA A 144 24.32 6.85 -8.15
CA ALA A 144 24.90 5.72 -8.82
C ALA A 144 23.73 4.85 -9.29
N PRO A 145 23.59 4.51 -10.58
CA PRO A 145 22.59 3.56 -11.01
C PRO A 145 22.83 2.25 -10.27
N ASN A 146 21.79 1.72 -9.63
CA ASN A 146 21.85 0.38 -9.03
C ASN A 146 22.02 -0.64 -10.16
N THR A 147 23.27 -1.00 -10.45
CA THR A 147 23.68 -1.96 -11.48
C THR A 147 23.67 -3.40 -10.95
N ASN A 148 22.83 -3.75 -9.99
CA ASN A 148 22.63 -5.12 -9.63
C ASN A 148 21.63 -5.75 -10.60
N PRO A 149 22.09 -6.61 -11.55
CA PRO A 149 21.19 -7.39 -12.36
C PRO A 149 20.46 -8.40 -11.45
N PRO A 150 19.18 -8.71 -11.75
CA PRO A 150 18.45 -9.71 -10.97
C PRO A 150 19.17 -11.05 -11.00
N PRO A 151 19.11 -11.85 -9.92
CA PRO A 151 19.76 -13.16 -9.87
C PRO A 151 19.20 -14.04 -10.99
N ARG A 152 20.10 -14.53 -11.86
CA ARG A 152 19.74 -15.55 -12.84
C ARG A 152 19.54 -16.87 -12.11
N ASN A 153 18.29 -17.30 -12.02
CA ASN A 153 18.00 -18.67 -11.64
C ASN A 153 18.55 -19.61 -12.73
N ARG A 154 19.44 -20.49 -12.32
CA ARG A 154 19.84 -21.67 -13.09
C ARG A 154 18.92 -22.83 -12.72
#